data_e666ef1d0f86d8127fc15e4ad787d726
#
_entry.id   e666ef1d0f86d8127fc15e4ad787d726
#
_cell.length_a   1.000
_cell.length_b   1.000
_cell.length_c   1.000
_cell.angle_alpha   90.00
_cell.angle_beta   90.00
_cell.angle_gamma   90.00
#
_symmetry.space_group_name_H-M   'P 1'
#
loop_
_entity.id
_entity.type
_entity.pdbx_description
1 polymer ?
#
loop_
_entity_poly.entity_id
_entity_poly.type
_entity_poly.pdbx_seq_one_letter_code
_entity_poly.pdbx_strand_id
1 'polypeptide(L)'
;MVQYMQLVSNTASPTPLDVWTPSDNYIKPQLADQVAIGYFKNFKDGDYTLELETYYKKVQNRIDYIDGADLIANEAIEQVLLNGRMRSYGLEMMIKKNEGRLNGWVSYTLSRSEQQTPGRTPTEIGINNGDWYRSAYDKTHNLAVTGSYKLNKKWSFGANFTLQSGQPVTYPTGKYVFQGVTVPSYNSRNEDR
;
A
#
# COMPACT_ATOMS: atom_id res chain seq x y z
N MET A 1 15.64 8.86 -0.25
CA MET A 1 14.84 9.26 0.93
C MET A 1 15.15 8.33 2.09
N VAL A 2 15.28 8.85 3.31
CA VAL A 2 15.57 8.08 4.52
C VAL A 2 14.47 8.33 5.55
N GLN A 3 13.98 7.28 6.20
CA GLN A 3 12.94 7.38 7.23
C GLN A 3 13.41 6.65 8.49
N TYR A 4 13.44 7.37 9.62
CA TYR A 4 13.94 6.88 10.91
C TYR A 4 12.86 6.32 11.84
N MET A 5 11.59 6.55 11.56
CA MET A 5 10.47 5.95 12.29
C MET A 5 9.70 5.03 11.35
N GLN A 6 9.42 3.83 11.79
CA GLN A 6 8.69 2.85 11.01
C GLN A 6 7.39 2.47 11.69
N LEU A 7 6.33 2.37 10.90
CA LEU A 7 5.04 1.88 11.34
C LEU A 7 5.04 0.36 11.27
N VAL A 8 4.80 -0.28 12.40
CA VAL A 8 4.51 -1.71 12.52
C VAL A 8 3.02 -1.82 12.83
N SER A 9 2.20 -1.99 11.80
CA SER A 9 0.76 -2.09 11.95
C SER A 9 0.33 -3.53 11.88
N ASN A 10 -0.46 -3.98 12.85
CA ASN A 10 -1.11 -5.27 12.80
C ASN A 10 -2.52 -5.12 12.20
N THR A 11 -2.63 -5.30 10.90
CA THR A 11 -3.93 -5.25 10.20
C THR A 11 -4.88 -6.39 10.56
N ALA A 12 -4.38 -7.45 11.21
CA ALA A 12 -5.17 -8.59 11.67
C ALA A 12 -5.72 -8.39 13.10
N SER A 13 -5.30 -7.34 13.83
CA SER A 13 -5.82 -7.05 15.16
C SER A 13 -7.14 -6.28 15.09
N PRO A 14 -8.14 -6.65 15.91
CA PRO A 14 -9.37 -5.88 16.05
C PRO A 14 -9.16 -4.51 16.72
N THR A 15 -7.99 -4.26 17.28
CA THR A 15 -7.59 -2.97 17.86
C THR A 15 -6.80 -2.16 16.82
N PRO A 16 -7.27 -0.98 16.41
CA PRO A 16 -6.59 -0.13 15.42
C PRO A 16 -5.43 0.65 16.08
N LEU A 17 -4.53 -0.05 16.76
CA LEU A 17 -3.37 0.57 17.37
C LEU A 17 -2.17 0.41 16.45
N ASP A 18 -1.70 1.53 15.95
CA ASP A 18 -0.47 1.62 15.19
C ASP A 18 0.72 1.71 16.14
N VAL A 19 1.65 0.76 16.01
CA VAL A 19 2.91 0.76 16.76
C VAL A 19 3.99 1.43 15.92
N TRP A 20 4.51 2.55 16.41
CA TRP A 20 5.61 3.27 15.78
C TRP A 20 6.92 2.92 16.47
N THR A 21 7.88 2.46 15.70
CA THR A 21 9.20 2.05 16.19
C THR A 21 10.28 2.97 15.62
N PRO A 22 11.10 3.63 16.45
CA PRO A 22 12.26 4.38 15.99
C PRO A 22 13.36 3.44 15.50
N SER A 23 14.22 3.95 14.63
CA SER A 23 15.43 3.23 14.20
C SER A 23 16.45 3.20 15.33
N ASP A 24 17.07 2.05 15.49
CA ASP A 24 18.13 1.77 16.48
C ASP A 24 19.22 0.86 15.88
N ASN A 25 19.98 0.16 16.73
CA ASN A 25 21.03 -0.77 16.30
C ASN A 25 20.46 -2.01 15.58
N TYR A 26 19.22 -2.40 15.86
CA TYR A 26 18.55 -3.59 15.31
C TYR A 26 17.59 -3.23 14.17
N ILE A 27 16.97 -2.06 14.27
CA ILE A 27 15.97 -1.56 13.32
C ILE A 27 16.61 -0.43 12.47
N LYS A 28 17.19 -0.81 11.33
CA LYS A 28 17.85 0.16 10.45
C LYS A 28 16.86 1.13 9.83
N PRO A 29 17.27 2.39 9.57
CA PRO A 29 16.44 3.34 8.84
C PRO A 29 16.01 2.79 7.48
N GLN A 30 14.77 3.05 7.09
CA GLN A 30 14.31 2.73 5.74
C GLN A 30 14.99 3.63 4.72
N LEU A 31 15.48 3.02 3.65
CA LEU A 31 16.04 3.72 2.50
C LEU A 31 15.15 3.47 1.30
N ALA A 32 14.73 4.54 0.64
CA ALA A 32 13.89 4.46 -0.56
C ALA A 32 14.53 5.20 -1.73
N ASP A 33 14.67 4.45 -2.84
CA ASP A 33 15.08 4.95 -4.13
C ASP A 33 13.91 4.84 -5.10
N GLN A 34 13.68 5.89 -5.88
CA GLN A 34 12.61 5.92 -6.87
C GLN A 34 13.09 6.57 -8.16
N VAL A 35 12.68 5.99 -9.26
CA VAL A 35 12.80 6.54 -10.61
C VAL A 35 11.39 6.67 -11.18
N ALA A 36 11.12 7.81 -11.84
CA ALA A 36 9.86 8.05 -12.52
C ALA A 36 10.12 8.71 -13.88
N ILE A 37 9.28 8.39 -14.86
CA ILE A 37 9.29 9.00 -16.19
C ILE A 37 7.88 9.42 -16.49
N GLY A 38 7.70 10.69 -16.85
CA GLY A 38 6.41 11.30 -17.15
C GLY A 38 6.36 11.92 -18.53
N TYR A 39 5.18 11.87 -19.15
CA TYR A 39 4.82 12.58 -20.36
C TYR A 39 3.62 13.48 -20.09
N PHE A 40 3.79 14.76 -20.36
CA PHE A 40 2.79 15.79 -20.10
C PHE A 40 2.51 16.55 -21.38
N LYS A 41 1.24 16.68 -21.77
CA LYS A 41 0.86 17.38 -22.97
C LYS A 41 -0.44 18.16 -22.81
N ASN A 42 -0.41 19.42 -23.25
CA ASN A 42 -1.59 20.25 -23.38
C ASN A 42 -2.06 20.25 -24.85
N PHE A 43 -3.37 20.19 -25.04
CA PHE A 43 -4.04 20.24 -26.34
C PHE A 43 -5.05 21.37 -26.34
N LYS A 44 -5.38 21.86 -27.55
CA LYS A 44 -6.38 22.92 -27.78
C LYS A 44 -6.15 24.14 -26.86
N ASP A 45 -4.95 24.72 -26.95
CA ASP A 45 -4.55 25.90 -26.18
C ASP A 45 -4.70 25.76 -24.66
N GLY A 46 -4.60 24.51 -24.14
CA GLY A 46 -4.69 24.21 -22.72
C GLY A 46 -6.07 23.75 -22.24
N ASP A 47 -7.06 23.63 -23.12
CA ASP A 47 -8.38 23.11 -22.75
C ASP A 47 -8.30 21.63 -22.25
N TYR A 48 -7.39 20.86 -22.83
CA TYR A 48 -7.14 19.48 -22.38
C TYR A 48 -5.70 19.28 -21.92
N THR A 49 -5.52 18.58 -20.83
CA THR A 49 -4.22 18.14 -20.31
C THR A 49 -4.19 16.62 -20.23
N LEU A 50 -3.15 16.01 -20.78
CA LEU A 50 -2.84 14.59 -20.64
C LEU A 50 -1.57 14.45 -19.81
N GLU A 51 -1.62 13.60 -18.79
CA GLU A 51 -0.49 13.23 -17.96
C GLU A 51 -0.37 11.71 -17.94
N LEU A 52 0.82 11.21 -18.24
CA LEU A 52 1.17 9.80 -18.16
C LEU A 52 2.47 9.72 -17.37
N GLU A 53 2.49 8.92 -16.32
CA GLU A 53 3.68 8.70 -15.52
C GLU A 53 3.85 7.22 -15.20
N THR A 54 5.06 6.72 -15.28
CA THR A 54 5.43 5.40 -14.79
C THR A 54 6.55 5.55 -13.78
N TYR A 55 6.52 4.72 -12.75
CA TYR A 55 7.52 4.76 -11.69
C TYR A 55 7.94 3.36 -11.25
N TYR A 56 9.15 3.28 -10.71
CA TYR A 56 9.66 2.13 -9.98
C TYR A 56 10.31 2.62 -8.69
N LYS A 57 9.87 2.09 -7.56
CA LYS A 57 10.37 2.40 -6.22
C LYS A 57 10.86 1.13 -5.55
N LYS A 58 12.05 1.20 -4.96
CA LYS A 58 12.65 0.15 -4.13
C LYS A 58 12.84 0.70 -2.72
N VAL A 59 12.47 -0.10 -1.73
CA VAL A 59 12.66 0.23 -0.31
C VAL A 59 13.49 -0.88 0.34
N GLN A 60 14.53 -0.49 1.04
CA GLN A 60 15.38 -1.35 1.85
C GLN A 60 15.08 -1.15 3.33
N ASN A 61 15.40 -2.15 4.16
CA ASN A 61 15.18 -2.13 5.60
C ASN A 61 13.71 -1.92 5.98
N ARG A 62 12.78 -2.47 5.18
CA ARG A 62 11.38 -2.53 5.55
C ARG A 62 11.21 -3.58 6.62
N ILE A 63 10.61 -3.23 7.75
CA ILE A 63 10.31 -4.20 8.82
C ILE A 63 8.92 -4.78 8.64
N ASP A 64 8.79 -6.03 9.05
CA ASP A 64 7.53 -6.73 9.27
C ASP A 64 7.68 -7.62 10.52
N TYR A 65 6.62 -8.20 11.02
CA TYR A 65 6.63 -9.02 12.24
C TYR A 65 6.37 -10.50 11.90
N ILE A 66 6.91 -11.39 12.72
CA ILE A 66 6.66 -12.83 12.62
C ILE A 66 5.18 -13.14 12.83
N ASP A 67 4.69 -14.24 12.26
CA ASP A 67 3.31 -14.66 12.44
C ASP A 67 3.04 -14.99 13.91
N GLY A 68 1.92 -14.49 14.43
CA GLY A 68 1.55 -14.65 15.84
C GLY A 68 2.25 -13.70 16.83
N ALA A 69 3.01 -12.71 16.33
CA ALA A 69 3.66 -11.74 17.20
C ALA A 69 2.66 -10.91 18.00
N ASP A 70 2.96 -10.74 19.29
CA ASP A 70 2.32 -9.72 20.11
C ASP A 70 3.09 -8.39 19.93
N LEU A 71 2.42 -7.38 19.42
CA LEU A 71 3.00 -6.06 19.16
C LEU A 71 2.60 -5.04 20.22
N ILE A 72 1.60 -5.36 21.06
CA ILE A 72 1.06 -4.43 22.06
C ILE A 72 1.79 -4.66 23.37
N ALA A 73 2.38 -3.59 23.91
CA ALA A 73 3.13 -3.62 25.18
C ALA A 73 4.27 -4.66 25.21
N ASN A 74 4.89 -4.93 24.06
CA ASN A 74 6.03 -5.83 23.95
C ASN A 74 7.32 -5.05 24.27
N GLU A 75 7.95 -5.38 25.40
CA GLU A 75 9.20 -4.74 25.83
C GLU A 75 10.41 -5.10 24.95
N ALA A 76 10.31 -6.16 24.17
CA ALA A 76 11.37 -6.66 23.29
C ALA A 76 10.89 -6.80 21.85
N ILE A 77 10.28 -5.74 21.32
CA ILE A 77 9.66 -5.72 19.98
C ILE A 77 10.64 -6.13 18.87
N GLU A 78 11.93 -5.86 19.03
CA GLU A 78 12.98 -6.22 18.08
C GLU A 78 13.09 -7.74 17.85
N GLN A 79 12.69 -8.54 18.84
CA GLN A 79 12.73 -10.00 18.75
C GLN A 79 11.65 -10.56 17.82
N VAL A 80 10.57 -9.83 17.62
CA VAL A 80 9.45 -10.24 16.77
C VAL A 80 9.47 -9.56 15.41
N LEU A 81 10.38 -8.60 15.17
CA LEU A 81 10.53 -7.90 13.91
C LEU A 81 11.54 -8.59 12.98
N LEU A 82 11.21 -8.66 11.72
CA LEU A 82 12.07 -9.13 10.63
C LEU A 82 12.38 -7.99 9.67
N ASN A 83 13.62 -7.99 9.15
CA ASN A 83 14.05 -7.04 8.15
C ASN A 83 13.78 -7.58 6.74
N GLY A 84 13.16 -6.77 5.93
CA GLY A 84 12.81 -7.10 4.56
C GLY A 84 13.08 -5.97 3.59
N ARG A 85 12.50 -6.12 2.41
CA ARG A 85 12.56 -5.14 1.32
C ARG A 85 11.18 -5.02 0.67
N MET A 86 10.95 -3.89 0.00
CA MET A 86 9.71 -3.62 -0.70
C MET A 86 10.02 -3.08 -2.10
N ARG A 87 9.16 -3.38 -3.05
CA ARG A 87 9.13 -2.76 -4.37
C ARG A 87 7.73 -2.27 -4.68
N SER A 88 7.65 -1.14 -5.37
CA SER A 88 6.38 -0.59 -5.85
C SER A 88 6.59 -0.03 -7.24
N TYR A 89 5.68 -0.32 -8.16
CA TYR A 89 5.74 0.14 -9.53
C TYR A 89 4.34 0.33 -10.08
N GLY A 90 4.20 1.21 -11.06
CA GLY A 90 2.89 1.50 -11.61
C GLY A 90 2.91 2.44 -12.80
N LEU A 91 1.72 2.57 -13.38
CA LEU A 91 1.38 3.52 -14.42
C LEU A 91 0.24 4.40 -13.93
N GLU A 92 0.43 5.70 -14.01
CA GLU A 92 -0.55 6.70 -13.66
C GLU A 92 -0.95 7.47 -14.92
N MET A 93 -2.23 7.66 -15.12
CA MET A 93 -2.79 8.36 -16.28
C MET A 93 -3.82 9.35 -15.80
N MET A 94 -3.76 10.59 -16.28
CA MET A 94 -4.79 11.59 -16.04
C MET A 94 -5.11 12.33 -17.33
N ILE A 95 -6.42 12.48 -17.58
CA ILE A 95 -6.94 13.37 -18.61
C ILE A 95 -7.82 14.40 -17.92
N LYS A 96 -7.52 15.67 -18.14
CA LYS A 96 -8.24 16.79 -17.57
C LYS A 96 -8.79 17.68 -18.67
N LYS A 97 -10.04 18.08 -18.54
CA LYS A 97 -10.67 19.14 -19.34
C LYS A 97 -10.86 20.37 -18.46
N ASN A 98 -10.22 21.48 -18.87
CA ASN A 98 -10.14 22.69 -18.05
C ASN A 98 -11.28 23.66 -18.31
N GLU A 99 -11.77 23.77 -19.54
CA GLU A 99 -12.68 24.81 -19.95
C GLU A 99 -14.01 24.28 -20.49
N GLY A 100 -14.99 25.20 -20.63
CA GLY A 100 -16.30 24.92 -21.20
C GLY A 100 -17.39 24.65 -20.17
N ARG A 101 -18.57 24.22 -20.66
CA ARG A 101 -19.71 23.89 -19.82
C ARG A 101 -19.48 22.60 -19.03
N LEU A 102 -18.75 21.66 -19.62
CA LEU A 102 -18.30 20.44 -18.98
C LEU A 102 -16.80 20.57 -18.73
N ASN A 103 -16.37 20.49 -17.48
CA ASN A 103 -14.99 20.41 -17.06
C ASN A 103 -14.81 19.34 -15.98
N GLY A 104 -13.59 18.87 -15.80
CA GLY A 104 -13.29 17.81 -14.86
C GLY A 104 -12.07 17.01 -15.27
N TRP A 105 -11.88 15.86 -14.62
CA TRP A 105 -10.76 14.99 -14.89
C TRP A 105 -11.10 13.52 -14.65
N VAL A 106 -10.39 12.65 -15.33
CA VAL A 106 -10.36 11.21 -15.12
C VAL A 106 -8.93 10.81 -14.82
N SER A 107 -8.70 10.17 -13.69
CA SER A 107 -7.41 9.63 -13.30
C SER A 107 -7.54 8.12 -13.11
N TYR A 108 -6.57 7.40 -13.64
CA TYR A 108 -6.46 5.95 -13.46
C TYR A 108 -5.04 5.57 -13.09
N THR A 109 -4.91 4.80 -12.01
CA THR A 109 -3.64 4.24 -11.57
C THR A 109 -3.72 2.72 -11.62
N LEU A 110 -2.74 2.11 -12.31
CA LEU A 110 -2.45 0.69 -12.25
C LEU A 110 -1.13 0.52 -11.50
N SER A 111 -1.17 -0.08 -10.31
CA SER A 111 0.04 -0.20 -9.49
C SER A 111 0.14 -1.56 -8.80
N ARG A 112 1.36 -1.89 -8.41
CA ARG A 112 1.67 -3.05 -7.60
C ARG A 112 2.68 -2.70 -6.53
N SER A 113 2.39 -3.15 -5.31
CA SER A 113 3.23 -2.93 -4.15
C SER A 113 3.44 -4.26 -3.43
N GLU A 114 4.69 -4.73 -3.38
CA GLU A 114 5.07 -6.03 -2.85
C GLU A 114 6.21 -5.88 -1.86
N GLN A 115 6.23 -6.75 -0.87
CA GLN A 115 7.30 -6.84 0.10
C GLN A 115 7.81 -8.28 0.21
N GLN A 116 9.03 -8.42 0.67
CA GLN A 116 9.68 -9.69 0.90
C GLN A 116 10.42 -9.60 2.24
N THR A 117 10.14 -10.54 3.12
CA THR A 117 10.65 -10.54 4.48
C THR A 117 11.21 -11.93 4.80
N PRO A 118 12.48 -12.17 4.48
CA PRO A 118 13.15 -13.43 4.81
C PRO A 118 13.39 -13.54 6.32
N GLY A 119 13.66 -14.75 6.79
CA GLY A 119 14.13 -14.98 8.17
C GLY A 119 15.50 -14.35 8.42
N ARG A 120 15.85 -14.17 9.69
CA ARG A 120 17.15 -13.63 10.16
C ARG A 120 18.31 -14.58 9.90
N THR A 121 18.00 -15.88 9.87
CA THR A 121 18.98 -16.95 9.63
C THR A 121 18.50 -17.84 8.48
N PRO A 122 19.38 -18.64 7.86
CA PRO A 122 18.99 -19.56 6.78
C PRO A 122 17.96 -20.62 7.20
N THR A 123 17.85 -20.89 8.49
CA THR A 123 16.92 -21.87 9.07
C THR A 123 15.63 -21.27 9.61
N GLU A 124 15.57 -19.95 9.76
CA GLU A 124 14.36 -19.25 10.20
C GLU A 124 13.44 -19.01 9.00
N ILE A 125 12.21 -19.47 9.15
CA ILE A 125 11.19 -19.25 8.12
C ILE A 125 10.77 -17.77 8.14
N GLY A 126 10.97 -17.08 7.04
CA GLY A 126 10.47 -15.71 6.85
C GLY A 126 8.96 -15.68 6.60
N ILE A 127 8.42 -14.50 6.44
CA ILE A 127 7.01 -14.33 6.08
C ILE A 127 6.77 -14.95 4.71
N ASN A 128 5.72 -15.79 4.59
CA ASN A 128 5.40 -16.53 3.37
C ASN A 128 6.62 -17.28 2.78
N ASN A 129 7.38 -17.97 3.64
CA ASN A 129 8.62 -18.67 3.30
C ASN A 129 9.73 -17.79 2.71
N GLY A 130 9.67 -16.47 2.94
CA GLY A 130 10.61 -15.51 2.38
C GLY A 130 10.31 -15.11 0.93
N ASP A 131 9.18 -15.51 0.38
CA ASP A 131 8.73 -15.12 -0.96
C ASP A 131 8.16 -13.69 -0.99
N TRP A 132 8.00 -13.16 -2.21
CA TRP A 132 7.35 -11.88 -2.41
C TRP A 132 5.84 -11.99 -2.18
N TYR A 133 5.30 -11.11 -1.36
CA TYR A 133 3.87 -11.01 -1.08
C TYR A 133 3.38 -9.56 -1.19
N ARG A 134 2.08 -9.38 -1.36
CA ARG A 134 1.49 -8.04 -1.52
C ARG A 134 1.59 -7.26 -0.22
N SER A 135 1.92 -5.98 -0.34
CA SER A 135 1.80 -5.05 0.79
C SER A 135 0.33 -4.89 1.17
N ALA A 136 0.02 -4.76 2.46
CA ALA A 136 -1.32 -4.47 2.95
C ALA A 136 -1.95 -3.19 2.35
N TYR A 137 -1.12 -2.30 1.81
CA TYR A 137 -1.56 -1.05 1.16
C TYR A 137 -1.66 -1.16 -0.36
N ASP A 138 -1.44 -2.36 -0.95
CA ASP A 138 -1.52 -2.56 -2.39
C ASP A 138 -2.94 -2.37 -2.90
N LYS A 139 -3.11 -1.43 -3.83
CA LYS A 139 -4.35 -1.20 -4.57
C LYS A 139 -4.02 -1.26 -6.06
N THR A 140 -4.29 -2.40 -6.68
CA THR A 140 -3.92 -2.62 -8.08
C THR A 140 -4.57 -1.64 -9.03
N HIS A 141 -5.85 -1.36 -8.83
CA HIS A 141 -6.62 -0.44 -9.66
C HIS A 141 -7.20 0.68 -8.82
N ASN A 142 -7.03 1.90 -9.28
CA ASN A 142 -7.64 3.08 -8.69
C ASN A 142 -8.11 4.00 -9.82
N LEU A 143 -9.42 4.15 -9.98
CA LEU A 143 -10.07 5.05 -10.92
C LEU A 143 -10.77 6.15 -10.15
N ALA A 144 -10.50 7.39 -10.51
CA ALA A 144 -11.21 8.55 -9.98
C ALA A 144 -11.69 9.43 -11.12
N VAL A 145 -12.94 9.84 -11.05
CA VAL A 145 -13.59 10.70 -12.02
C VAL A 145 -14.24 11.86 -11.28
N THR A 146 -13.89 13.07 -11.67
CA THR A 146 -14.52 14.30 -11.16
C THR A 146 -15.05 15.10 -12.34
N GLY A 147 -16.29 15.52 -12.28
CA GLY A 147 -16.90 16.32 -13.32
C GLY A 147 -17.80 17.43 -12.78
N SER A 148 -17.82 18.53 -13.48
CA SER A 148 -18.73 19.65 -13.24
C SER A 148 -19.36 20.07 -14.56
N TYR A 149 -20.67 20.23 -14.57
CA TYR A 149 -21.44 20.65 -15.73
C TYR A 149 -22.29 21.89 -15.41
N LYS A 150 -22.02 22.97 -16.14
CA LYS A 150 -22.81 24.22 -16.07
C LYS A 150 -23.99 24.13 -17.02
N LEU A 151 -25.19 23.85 -16.50
CA LEU A 151 -26.40 23.77 -17.29
C LEU A 151 -26.79 25.16 -17.86
N ASN A 152 -26.78 26.17 -16.96
CA ASN A 152 -27.07 27.56 -17.30
C ASN A 152 -26.44 28.52 -16.27
N LYS A 153 -26.78 29.82 -16.30
CA LYS A 153 -26.22 30.81 -15.35
C LYS A 153 -26.63 30.58 -13.88
N LYS A 154 -27.70 29.80 -13.63
CA LYS A 154 -28.24 29.58 -12.29
C LYS A 154 -27.94 28.17 -11.73
N TRP A 155 -27.69 27.19 -12.62
CA TRP A 155 -27.57 25.79 -12.25
C TRP A 155 -26.25 25.19 -12.74
N SER A 156 -25.53 24.55 -11.82
CA SER A 156 -24.40 23.70 -12.13
C SER A 156 -24.49 22.40 -11.32
N PHE A 157 -24.03 21.31 -11.90
CA PHE A 157 -23.98 19.99 -11.31
C PHE A 157 -22.52 19.54 -11.18
N GLY A 158 -22.17 18.92 -10.06
CA GLY A 158 -20.87 18.31 -9.85
C GLY A 158 -21.04 16.86 -9.40
N ALA A 159 -20.15 15.99 -9.86
CA ALA A 159 -20.11 14.59 -9.46
C ALA A 159 -18.68 14.12 -9.25
N ASN A 160 -18.48 13.27 -8.25
CA ASN A 160 -17.25 12.56 -8.01
C ASN A 160 -17.54 11.06 -7.94
N PHE A 161 -16.73 10.29 -8.63
CA PHE A 161 -16.81 8.82 -8.60
C PHE A 161 -15.41 8.25 -8.36
N THR A 162 -15.31 7.27 -7.46
CA THR A 162 -14.07 6.57 -7.18
C THR A 162 -14.33 5.07 -7.16
N LEU A 163 -13.49 4.33 -7.89
CA LEU A 163 -13.47 2.86 -7.88
C LEU A 163 -12.06 2.39 -7.56
N GLN A 164 -11.93 1.56 -6.54
CA GLN A 164 -10.65 1.01 -6.10
C GLN A 164 -10.76 -0.51 -5.95
N SER A 165 -9.69 -1.24 -6.30
CA SER A 165 -9.58 -2.66 -5.94
C SER A 165 -9.41 -2.80 -4.42
N GLY A 166 -9.87 -3.93 -3.88
CA GLY A 166 -9.68 -4.29 -2.48
C GLY A 166 -8.20 -4.28 -2.08
N GLN A 167 -7.93 -4.03 -0.82
CA GLN A 167 -6.60 -4.19 -0.24
C GLN A 167 -6.37 -5.65 0.13
N PRO A 168 -5.13 -6.14 0.04
CA PRO A 168 -4.79 -7.46 0.54
C PRO A 168 -4.99 -7.56 2.04
N VAL A 169 -5.53 -8.68 2.47
CA VAL A 169 -5.80 -8.98 3.88
C VAL A 169 -5.43 -10.44 4.16
N THR A 170 -5.32 -10.77 5.44
CA THR A 170 -5.10 -12.14 5.92
C THR A 170 -6.31 -12.55 6.73
N TYR A 171 -7.10 -13.47 6.23
CA TYR A 171 -8.25 -14.01 6.95
C TYR A 171 -7.93 -15.37 7.59
N PRO A 172 -8.53 -15.67 8.76
CA PRO A 172 -8.49 -17.01 9.29
C PRO A 172 -9.28 -17.96 8.39
N THR A 173 -8.61 -19.03 7.94
CA THR A 173 -9.18 -20.05 7.05
C THR A 173 -9.68 -21.28 7.80
N GLY A 174 -9.29 -21.42 9.05
CA GLY A 174 -9.70 -22.51 9.89
C GLY A 174 -9.47 -22.19 11.37
N LYS A 175 -9.82 -23.17 12.22
CA LYS A 175 -9.52 -23.13 13.64
C LYS A 175 -9.30 -24.54 14.15
N TYR A 176 -8.46 -24.67 15.16
CA TYR A 176 -8.30 -25.90 15.93
C TYR A 176 -8.32 -25.59 17.43
N VAL A 177 -8.54 -26.60 18.24
CA VAL A 177 -8.52 -26.44 19.70
C VAL A 177 -7.24 -27.08 20.24
N PHE A 178 -6.46 -26.30 20.97
CA PHE A 178 -5.26 -26.75 21.65
C PHE A 178 -5.36 -26.41 23.14
N GLN A 179 -5.28 -27.41 23.99
CA GLN A 179 -5.42 -27.28 25.47
C GLN A 179 -6.65 -26.48 25.92
N GLY A 180 -7.79 -26.64 25.21
CA GLY A 180 -9.05 -25.94 25.52
C GLY A 180 -9.14 -24.52 24.95
N VAL A 181 -8.08 -24.01 24.30
CA VAL A 181 -8.07 -22.70 23.65
C VAL A 181 -8.31 -22.87 22.15
N THR A 182 -9.22 -22.09 21.59
CA THR A 182 -9.43 -22.04 20.14
C THR A 182 -8.35 -21.20 19.48
N VAL A 183 -7.57 -21.83 18.61
CA VAL A 183 -6.48 -21.20 17.85
C VAL A 183 -6.92 -21.07 16.40
N PRO A 184 -6.96 -19.86 15.82
CA PRO A 184 -7.21 -19.68 14.40
C PRO A 184 -6.00 -20.11 13.57
N SER A 185 -6.26 -20.69 12.39
CA SER A 185 -5.24 -20.95 11.38
C SER A 185 -5.43 -19.99 10.20
N TYR A 186 -4.32 -19.55 9.63
CA TYR A 186 -4.28 -18.55 8.57
C TYR A 186 -3.56 -19.13 7.34
N ASN A 187 -3.94 -18.64 6.15
CA ASN A 187 -3.16 -18.81 4.92
C ASN A 187 -1.96 -17.87 4.90
N SER A 188 -1.30 -17.81 3.75
CA SER A 188 -0.21 -16.87 3.49
C SER A 188 -0.65 -15.43 3.77
N ARG A 189 0.29 -14.62 4.27
CA ARG A 189 0.01 -13.22 4.62
C ARG A 189 -0.38 -12.42 3.38
N ASN A 190 -1.45 -11.62 3.47
CA ASN A 190 -1.96 -10.74 2.42
C ASN A 190 -2.30 -11.46 1.10
N GLU A 191 -2.77 -12.69 1.18
CA GLU A 191 -3.18 -13.50 0.02
C GLU A 191 -4.60 -13.14 -0.44
N ASP A 192 -5.50 -12.88 0.51
CA ASP A 192 -6.90 -12.58 0.25
C ASP A 192 -7.14 -11.12 -0.15
N ARG A 193 -8.32 -10.86 -0.80
CA ARG A 193 -8.80 -9.51 -1.18
C ARG A 193 -10.30 -9.36 -0.98
#